data_e4aef12a0b7105922a76c95e66433de0
#
_entry.id   e4aef12a0b7105922a76c95e66433de0
#
_cell.length_a   1.000
_cell.length_b   1.000
_cell.length_c   1.000
_cell.angle_alpha   90.00
_cell.angle_beta   90.00
_cell.angle_gamma   90.00
#
_symmetry.space_group_name_H-M   'P 1'
#
loop_
_entity.id
_entity.type
_entity.pdbx_description
1 polymer ?
#
loop_
_entity_poly.entity_id
_entity_poly.type
_entity_poly.pdbx_seq_one_letter_code
_entity_poly.pdbx_strand_id
1 'polypeptide(L)'
;MCCALELTPANKTEIFNLFAEYMEGSCNILSLNDIDEYLQDSANMDIVRKHYKLWLESANILEEIDSRDIFIDCETLLYNIKEEQREFVETLSYRQCIDVLERNRLLMILGMPGTGKTMTTKMLALYYAALGYRIIYTTNGDMQSIKKALSVDKKSKEIILLDDCLGQYYFRMKDTQENELMSLIKYVLMHKNKKLIMNSRVTIFQHAKEAYIELNSFIDTEKVRLQYIDMDSMTIEDKGRIFKNHLYFRNIPSDHYAQILKNNNYRWIVKHRNYTPRIIEYVTRQNVSNKIAAGEYCEFIRRCLDNPTEIWRDEFNNRLKAEDRIFLTSLFSLTEVGVEDKVLRRVFNARITKRTDIDTTRNVWETVLKRMEGTFVKIIENKGVRQIGTINPSVNDFLKNYLDENEPEVEEIGRNATEYIQIVRGFGPDIVDIVRSGDASKYNFKSDVERQLVILSNICELGICMEQYRDIARTFVESLPYAFYNKASIFTVVPSLLSEPLAS
;
A
#
# COMPACT_ATOMS: atom_id res chain seq x y z
N MET A 1 43.03 1.82 17.51
CA MET A 1 41.97 0.88 17.92
C MET A 1 40.70 1.69 18.21
N CYS A 2 39.56 1.33 17.62
CA CYS A 2 38.29 2.00 17.91
C CYS A 2 37.39 1.04 18.69
N CYS A 3 36.74 1.53 19.74
CA CYS A 3 35.86 0.77 20.61
C CYS A 3 34.52 1.49 20.79
N ALA A 4 33.41 0.76 20.66
CA ALA A 4 32.06 1.31 20.84
C ALA A 4 31.62 1.40 22.32
N LEU A 5 32.54 1.17 23.26
CA LEU A 5 32.31 1.28 24.70
C LEU A 5 32.87 2.62 25.21
N GLU A 6 32.27 3.12 26.25
CA GLU A 6 32.86 4.19 27.05
C GLU A 6 34.04 3.64 27.85
N LEU A 7 35.20 4.22 27.67
CA LEU A 7 36.41 3.80 28.35
C LEU A 7 36.95 4.92 29.22
N THR A 8 37.23 4.62 30.49
CA THR A 8 37.97 5.52 31.33
C THR A 8 39.47 5.56 30.93
N PRO A 9 40.23 6.61 31.32
CA PRO A 9 41.67 6.66 31.09
C PRO A 9 42.41 5.44 31.65
N ALA A 10 41.94 4.89 32.77
CA ALA A 10 42.51 3.69 33.37
C ALA A 10 42.27 2.45 32.48
N ASN A 11 41.06 2.27 31.96
CA ASN A 11 40.76 1.18 31.03
C ASN A 11 41.60 1.29 29.73
N LYS A 12 41.81 2.50 29.20
CA LYS A 12 42.68 2.71 28.03
C LYS A 12 44.12 2.33 28.29
N THR A 13 44.61 2.65 29.50
CA THR A 13 45.99 2.27 29.90
C THR A 13 46.13 0.75 30.07
N GLU A 14 45.12 0.09 30.62
CA GLU A 14 45.11 -1.37 30.76
C GLU A 14 45.08 -2.06 29.37
N ILE A 15 44.22 -1.60 28.48
CA ILE A 15 44.18 -2.12 27.09
C ILE A 15 45.53 -1.85 26.40
N PHE A 16 46.10 -0.66 26.55
CA PHE A 16 47.39 -0.34 25.97
C PHE A 16 48.46 -1.31 26.45
N ASN A 17 48.55 -1.59 27.73
CA ASN A 17 49.53 -2.53 28.30
C ASN A 17 49.39 -3.95 27.70
N LEU A 18 48.16 -4.38 27.36
CA LEU A 18 47.94 -5.68 26.72
C LEU A 18 48.38 -5.73 25.28
N PHE A 19 48.36 -4.59 24.62
CA PHE A 19 48.66 -4.49 23.17
C PHE A 19 49.83 -3.56 22.86
N ALA A 20 50.77 -3.36 23.82
CA ALA A 20 51.87 -2.42 23.72
C ALA A 20 52.80 -2.70 22.51
N GLU A 21 52.89 -3.93 22.04
CA GLU A 21 53.69 -4.30 20.85
C GLU A 21 53.07 -3.76 19.54
N TYR A 22 51.80 -3.39 19.54
CA TYR A 22 51.05 -2.99 18.35
C TYR A 22 50.58 -1.53 18.40
N MET A 23 50.84 -0.79 19.50
CA MET A 23 50.38 0.59 19.68
C MET A 23 51.49 1.47 20.26
N GLU A 24 51.55 2.71 19.76
CA GLU A 24 52.54 3.70 20.21
C GLU A 24 52.14 4.37 21.52
N GLY A 25 50.86 4.32 21.89
CA GLY A 25 50.34 4.94 23.11
C GLY A 25 48.85 4.68 23.33
N SER A 26 48.41 4.95 24.55
CA SER A 26 46.95 4.86 24.91
C SER A 26 46.05 5.83 24.14
N CYS A 27 46.63 6.88 23.56
CA CYS A 27 45.92 7.83 22.65
C CYS A 27 45.47 7.19 21.34
N ASN A 28 46.04 6.05 20.98
CA ASN A 28 45.62 5.29 19.77
C ASN A 28 44.37 4.41 20.05
N ILE A 29 43.81 4.50 21.27
CA ILE A 29 42.57 3.83 21.63
C ILE A 29 41.48 4.87 21.67
N LEU A 30 40.60 4.85 20.66
CA LEU A 30 39.44 5.72 20.57
C LEU A 30 38.23 4.98 21.14
N SER A 31 37.69 5.49 22.22
CA SER A 31 36.46 5.04 22.85
C SER A 31 35.23 5.75 22.26
N LEU A 32 34.04 5.36 22.65
CA LEU A 32 32.82 6.05 22.24
C LEU A 32 32.87 7.54 22.56
N ASN A 33 33.33 7.91 23.78
CA ASN A 33 33.42 9.31 24.20
C ASN A 33 34.39 10.12 23.34
N ASP A 34 35.54 9.54 22.96
CA ASP A 34 36.51 10.26 22.10
C ASP A 34 35.95 10.46 20.69
N ILE A 35 35.20 9.48 20.18
CA ILE A 35 34.55 9.59 18.87
C ILE A 35 33.46 10.66 18.93
N ASP A 36 32.63 10.65 19.98
CA ASP A 36 31.58 11.65 20.15
C ASP A 36 32.15 13.07 20.30
N GLU A 37 33.21 13.25 21.10
CA GLU A 37 33.91 14.52 21.23
C GLU A 37 34.47 15.00 19.89
N TYR A 38 35.09 14.10 19.12
CA TYR A 38 35.59 14.39 17.77
C TYR A 38 34.48 14.78 16.81
N LEU A 39 33.32 14.10 16.85
CA LEU A 39 32.19 14.39 15.99
C LEU A 39 31.46 15.69 16.37
N GLN A 40 31.51 16.10 17.66
CA GLN A 40 30.92 17.34 18.16
C GLN A 40 31.84 18.57 17.95
N ASP A 41 33.09 18.35 17.61
CA ASP A 41 34.00 19.46 17.30
C ASP A 41 33.51 20.24 16.09
N SER A 42 33.39 21.55 16.26
CA SER A 42 32.95 22.48 15.21
C SER A 42 33.76 22.37 13.92
N ALA A 43 35.05 22.05 14.01
CA ALA A 43 35.95 21.84 12.86
C ALA A 43 35.55 20.61 12.02
N ASN A 44 34.89 19.63 12.64
CA ASN A 44 34.51 18.37 11.99
C ASN A 44 33.05 18.35 11.52
N MET A 45 32.25 19.37 11.86
CA MET A 45 30.81 19.41 11.55
C MET A 45 30.48 19.26 10.07
N ASP A 46 31.34 19.75 9.15
CA ASP A 46 31.12 19.56 7.72
C ASP A 46 31.28 18.11 7.27
N ILE A 47 32.13 17.33 7.96
CA ILE A 47 32.28 15.90 7.72
C ILE A 47 31.07 15.16 8.26
N VAL A 48 30.66 15.50 9.48
CA VAL A 48 29.46 14.92 10.13
C VAL A 48 28.20 15.14 9.30
N ARG A 49 28.01 16.36 8.78
CA ARG A 49 26.88 16.70 7.91
C ARG A 49 26.83 15.90 6.61
N LYS A 50 28.00 15.56 6.04
CA LYS A 50 28.07 14.66 4.87
C LYS A 50 27.57 13.25 5.18
N HIS A 51 27.64 12.87 6.44
CA HIS A 51 27.21 11.56 6.95
C HIS A 51 26.05 11.75 7.95
N TYR A 52 24.91 12.20 7.45
CA TYR A 52 23.76 12.63 8.25
C TYR A 52 23.27 11.59 9.31
N LYS A 53 23.54 10.31 9.10
CA LYS A 53 23.25 9.27 10.10
C LYS A 53 24.15 9.37 11.34
N LEU A 54 25.44 9.74 11.13
CA LEU A 54 26.36 9.98 12.24
C LEU A 54 26.03 11.28 12.99
N TRP A 55 25.53 12.30 12.24
CA TRP A 55 25.10 13.57 12.84
C TRP A 55 23.98 13.38 13.87
N LEU A 56 23.02 12.48 13.59
CA LEU A 56 21.92 12.19 14.51
C LEU A 56 22.40 11.59 15.86
N GLU A 57 23.46 10.81 15.84
CA GLU A 57 24.01 10.20 17.07
C GLU A 57 24.86 11.19 17.89
N SER A 58 25.46 12.21 17.24
CA SER A 58 26.41 13.14 17.84
C SER A 58 25.83 14.50 18.25
N ALA A 59 24.66 14.90 17.70
CA ALA A 59 24.11 16.21 17.93
C ALA A 59 22.95 16.20 18.92
N ASN A 60 22.92 17.19 19.82
CA ASN A 60 21.73 17.54 20.61
C ASN A 60 20.70 18.23 19.71
N ILE A 61 20.09 17.46 18.80
CA ILE A 61 19.14 17.96 17.79
C ILE A 61 17.93 18.66 18.45
N LEU A 62 17.60 18.25 19.67
CA LEU A 62 16.43 18.75 20.41
C LEU A 62 16.53 20.22 20.79
N GLU A 63 17.73 20.79 20.89
CA GLU A 63 17.92 22.19 21.22
C GLU A 63 17.54 23.16 20.08
N GLU A 64 17.38 22.65 18.86
CA GLU A 64 17.01 23.46 17.67
C GLU A 64 15.50 23.55 17.40
N ILE A 65 14.65 22.88 18.22
CA ILE A 65 13.19 22.87 18.03
C ILE A 65 12.53 23.92 18.94
N ASP A 66 12.19 25.06 18.39
CA ASP A 66 11.73 26.24 19.15
C ASP A 66 10.19 26.39 19.27
N SER A 67 9.40 25.44 18.78
CA SER A 67 7.93 25.53 18.77
C SER A 67 7.28 24.57 19.76
N ARG A 68 6.64 25.11 20.81
CA ARG A 68 6.00 24.29 21.87
C ARG A 68 4.86 23.41 21.35
N ASP A 69 4.09 23.87 20.38
CA ASP A 69 2.87 23.17 19.91
C ASP A 69 3.19 21.88 19.14
N ILE A 70 4.35 21.79 18.49
CA ILE A 70 4.77 20.64 17.69
C ILE A 70 6.06 20.00 18.22
N PHE A 71 6.60 20.50 19.35
CA PHE A 71 7.87 20.05 19.93
C PHE A 71 7.85 18.54 20.19
N ILE A 72 6.82 18.06 20.88
CA ILE A 72 6.67 16.64 21.24
C ILE A 72 6.60 15.76 19.99
N ASP A 73 5.88 16.19 18.95
CA ASP A 73 5.75 15.44 17.69
C ASP A 73 7.10 15.35 16.95
N CYS A 74 7.84 16.45 16.90
CA CYS A 74 9.18 16.50 16.30
C CYS A 74 10.20 15.68 17.10
N GLU A 75 10.18 15.76 18.43
CA GLU A 75 11.03 14.98 19.31
C GLU A 75 10.76 13.49 19.15
N THR A 76 9.48 13.09 19.16
CA THR A 76 9.06 11.70 18.93
C THR A 76 9.48 11.20 17.55
N LEU A 77 9.35 12.05 16.51
CA LEU A 77 9.81 11.74 15.17
C LEU A 77 11.30 11.42 15.14
N LEU A 78 12.12 12.30 15.74
CA LEU A 78 13.57 12.13 15.78
C LEU A 78 14.01 10.91 16.60
N TYR A 79 13.34 10.65 17.73
CA TYR A 79 13.58 9.46 18.51
C TYR A 79 13.31 8.19 17.69
N ASN A 80 12.19 8.12 17.01
CA ASN A 80 11.86 6.99 16.14
C ASN A 80 12.86 6.84 14.98
N ILE A 81 13.29 7.95 14.39
CA ILE A 81 14.30 7.92 13.32
C ILE A 81 15.62 7.34 13.83
N LYS A 82 16.03 7.67 15.05
CA LYS A 82 17.28 7.17 15.64
C LYS A 82 17.30 5.64 15.70
N GLU A 83 16.18 5.01 16.04
CA GLU A 83 16.08 3.56 16.07
C GLU A 83 15.97 2.94 14.66
N GLU A 84 15.21 3.57 13.77
CA GLU A 84 14.87 3.02 12.46
C GLU A 84 15.94 3.26 11.38
N GLN A 85 16.82 4.27 11.52
CA GLN A 85 17.79 4.67 10.50
C GLN A 85 18.78 3.58 10.11
N ARG A 86 19.13 2.69 11.05
CA ARG A 86 20.10 1.63 10.83
C ARG A 86 19.61 0.60 9.81
N GLU A 87 18.30 0.36 9.79
CA GLU A 87 17.66 -0.58 8.86
C GLU A 87 17.48 0.02 7.46
N PHE A 88 17.48 1.36 7.35
CA PHE A 88 17.18 2.07 6.11
C PHE A 88 18.28 1.89 5.05
N VAL A 89 17.84 1.67 3.82
CA VAL A 89 18.69 1.61 2.62
C VAL A 89 18.38 2.78 1.70
N GLU A 90 19.39 3.52 1.31
CA GLU A 90 19.29 4.57 0.31
C GLU A 90 19.10 3.96 -1.09
N THR A 91 17.83 3.79 -1.46
CA THR A 91 17.43 3.28 -2.77
C THR A 91 17.56 4.34 -3.86
N LEU A 92 17.42 3.93 -5.11
CA LEU A 92 17.37 4.86 -6.24
C LEU A 92 16.22 5.88 -6.06
N SER A 93 15.04 5.43 -5.64
CA SER A 93 13.89 6.31 -5.39
C SER A 93 14.17 7.34 -4.31
N TYR A 94 14.91 6.99 -3.24
CA TYR A 94 15.32 7.95 -2.21
C TYR A 94 16.19 9.07 -2.78
N ARG A 95 17.18 8.73 -3.62
CA ARG A 95 18.05 9.71 -4.27
C ARG A 95 17.29 10.61 -5.23
N GLN A 96 16.34 10.05 -5.99
CA GLN A 96 15.44 10.84 -6.83
C GLN A 96 14.59 11.82 -6.03
N CYS A 97 14.13 11.43 -4.83
CA CYS A 97 13.41 12.34 -3.94
C CYS A 97 14.27 13.54 -3.53
N ILE A 98 15.55 13.35 -3.22
CA ILE A 98 16.49 14.46 -2.94
C ILE A 98 16.60 15.37 -4.16
N ASP A 99 16.83 14.83 -5.34
CA ASP A 99 16.94 15.62 -6.58
C ASP A 99 15.68 16.45 -6.86
N VAL A 100 14.50 15.87 -6.63
CA VAL A 100 13.21 16.58 -6.78
C VAL A 100 13.08 17.74 -5.77
N LEU A 101 13.43 17.49 -4.50
CA LEU A 101 13.37 18.52 -3.44
C LEU A 101 14.36 19.66 -3.67
N GLU A 102 15.54 19.37 -4.22
CA GLU A 102 16.51 20.42 -4.55
C GLU A 102 16.01 21.33 -5.69
N ARG A 103 15.40 20.72 -6.70
CA ARG A 103 14.90 21.46 -7.87
C ARG A 103 13.58 22.18 -7.59
N ASN A 104 12.64 21.52 -6.92
CA ASN A 104 11.25 21.98 -6.84
C ASN A 104 10.85 22.44 -5.44
N ARG A 105 11.61 22.11 -4.39
CA ARG A 105 11.31 22.42 -2.97
C ARG A 105 10.01 21.74 -2.45
N LEU A 106 9.29 21.08 -3.30
CA LEU A 106 8.04 20.40 -3.03
C LEU A 106 8.12 18.97 -3.57
N LEU A 107 7.79 18.00 -2.74
CA LEU A 107 7.80 16.57 -3.08
C LEU A 107 6.52 15.92 -2.58
N MET A 108 5.87 15.17 -3.45
CA MET A 108 4.81 14.24 -3.08
C MET A 108 5.30 12.81 -3.32
N ILE A 109 5.36 12.00 -2.27
CA ILE A 109 5.73 10.59 -2.33
C ILE A 109 4.45 9.77 -2.37
N LEU A 110 4.25 9.02 -3.44
CA LEU A 110 3.12 8.13 -3.61
C LEU A 110 3.58 6.68 -3.65
N GLY A 111 2.74 5.76 -3.23
CA GLY A 111 3.05 4.33 -3.32
C GLY A 111 2.05 3.47 -2.57
N MET A 112 2.18 2.16 -2.81
CA MET A 112 1.36 1.14 -2.17
C MET A 112 1.63 1.07 -0.66
N PRO A 113 0.70 0.49 0.15
CA PRO A 113 0.95 0.20 1.55
C PRO A 113 2.21 -0.66 1.74
N GLY A 114 3.03 -0.31 2.73
CA GLY A 114 4.22 -1.10 3.07
C GLY A 114 5.46 -0.92 2.18
N THR A 115 5.44 0.05 1.23
CA THR A 115 6.58 0.30 0.31
C THR A 115 7.68 1.18 0.91
N GLY A 116 7.51 1.69 2.13
CA GLY A 116 8.53 2.49 2.82
C GLY A 116 8.40 4.00 2.65
N LYS A 117 7.23 4.54 2.23
CA LYS A 117 7.00 6.00 2.09
C LYS A 117 7.34 6.79 3.34
N THR A 118 6.74 6.42 4.47
CA THR A 118 6.97 7.09 5.76
C THR A 118 8.43 7.03 6.16
N MET A 119 9.11 5.88 5.97
CA MET A 119 10.53 5.77 6.24
C MET A 119 11.36 6.68 5.33
N THR A 120 11.05 6.71 4.03
CA THR A 120 11.69 7.63 3.08
C THR A 120 11.51 9.09 3.51
N THR A 121 10.30 9.49 3.91
CA THR A 121 10.00 10.84 4.41
C THR A 121 10.82 11.19 5.65
N LYS A 122 10.88 10.28 6.63
CA LYS A 122 11.68 10.43 7.86
C LYS A 122 13.17 10.61 7.54
N MET A 123 13.71 9.80 6.65
CA MET A 123 15.13 9.85 6.30
C MET A 123 15.49 11.10 5.47
N LEU A 124 14.57 11.60 4.65
CA LEU A 124 14.73 12.90 3.99
C LEU A 124 14.73 14.05 5.01
N ALA A 125 13.84 13.98 6.02
CA ALA A 125 13.84 14.97 7.10
C ALA A 125 15.19 15.00 7.82
N LEU A 126 15.73 13.82 8.17
CA LEU A 126 17.04 13.71 8.81
C LEU A 126 18.16 14.27 7.92
N TYR A 127 18.14 13.94 6.63
CA TYR A 127 19.11 14.46 5.67
C TYR A 127 19.12 16.00 5.63
N TYR A 128 17.93 16.62 5.57
CA TYR A 128 17.82 18.08 5.55
C TYR A 128 18.10 18.71 6.91
N ALA A 129 17.79 18.04 8.01
CA ALA A 129 18.17 18.49 9.35
C ALA A 129 19.71 18.60 9.47
N ALA A 130 20.45 17.63 8.97
CA ALA A 130 21.91 17.68 8.91
C ALA A 130 22.43 18.83 8.03
N LEU A 131 21.64 19.33 7.07
CA LEU A 131 21.94 20.53 6.28
C LEU A 131 21.48 21.84 6.93
N GLY A 132 21.07 21.78 8.21
CA GLY A 132 20.64 22.92 9.01
C GLY A 132 19.22 23.40 8.71
N TYR A 133 18.33 22.51 8.24
CA TYR A 133 16.91 22.78 8.15
C TYR A 133 16.21 22.41 9.46
N ARG A 134 15.42 23.32 10.01
CA ARG A 134 14.53 23.03 11.13
C ARG A 134 13.37 22.16 10.66
N ILE A 135 13.11 21.06 11.36
CA ILE A 135 12.00 20.15 11.06
C ILE A 135 10.72 20.72 11.64
N ILE A 136 9.65 20.70 10.84
CA ILE A 136 8.28 21.03 11.25
C ILE A 136 7.41 19.83 10.91
N TYR A 137 6.90 19.15 11.93
CA TYR A 137 6.12 17.92 11.80
C TYR A 137 4.98 17.89 12.82
N THR A 138 3.86 17.30 12.44
CA THR A 138 2.74 17.02 13.33
C THR A 138 2.11 15.68 13.00
N THR A 139 1.77 14.93 14.04
CA THR A 139 1.14 13.61 13.92
C THR A 139 -0.32 13.69 13.51
N ASN A 140 -1.02 14.77 13.86
CA ASN A 140 -2.46 14.97 13.58
C ASN A 140 -2.72 15.76 12.29
N GLY A 141 -1.64 16.22 11.63
CA GLY A 141 -1.73 17.02 10.40
C GLY A 141 -2.38 18.39 10.57
N ASP A 142 -2.42 18.96 11.77
CA ASP A 142 -3.02 20.26 12.02
C ASP A 142 -2.26 21.39 11.30
N MET A 143 -2.87 21.90 10.22
CA MET A 143 -2.28 22.98 9.40
C MET A 143 -2.09 24.28 10.16
N GLN A 144 -2.92 24.56 11.16
CA GLN A 144 -2.79 25.79 11.94
C GLN A 144 -1.56 25.73 12.84
N SER A 145 -1.31 24.60 13.49
CA SER A 145 -0.10 24.37 14.28
C SER A 145 1.15 24.44 13.41
N ILE A 146 1.13 23.85 12.21
CA ILE A 146 2.24 23.97 11.25
C ILE A 146 2.49 25.44 10.88
N LYS A 147 1.45 26.19 10.52
CA LYS A 147 1.59 27.60 10.13
C LYS A 147 2.11 28.48 11.28
N LYS A 148 1.69 28.22 12.53
CA LYS A 148 2.21 28.91 13.72
C LYS A 148 3.67 28.58 13.99
N ALA A 149 4.09 27.34 13.69
CA ALA A 149 5.47 26.92 13.90
C ALA A 149 6.46 27.47 12.87
N LEU A 150 5.98 27.93 11.71
CA LEU A 150 6.82 28.54 10.69
C LEU A 150 7.46 29.84 11.21
N SER A 151 8.76 29.99 10.97
CA SER A 151 9.48 31.21 11.32
C SER A 151 9.03 32.39 10.48
N VAL A 152 8.88 33.55 11.13
CA VAL A 152 8.65 34.81 10.46
C VAL A 152 9.89 35.25 9.65
N ASP A 153 11.09 34.78 10.03
CA ASP A 153 12.30 35.02 9.28
C ASP A 153 12.31 34.17 7.98
N LYS A 154 12.21 34.89 6.87
CA LYS A 154 12.23 34.28 5.52
C LYS A 154 13.55 33.62 5.16
N LYS A 155 14.64 33.90 5.88
CA LYS A 155 15.97 33.30 5.66
C LYS A 155 16.14 32.00 6.40
N SER A 156 15.32 31.68 7.42
CA SER A 156 15.41 30.42 8.16
C SER A 156 15.15 29.27 7.24
N LYS A 157 15.99 28.23 7.32
CA LYS A 157 15.82 26.99 6.58
C LYS A 157 14.82 26.10 7.32
N GLU A 158 13.74 25.70 6.68
CA GLU A 158 12.70 24.85 7.28
C GLU A 158 12.24 23.78 6.31
N ILE A 159 12.04 22.58 6.85
CA ILE A 159 11.46 21.47 6.14
C ILE A 159 10.18 21.00 6.84
N ILE A 160 9.10 20.98 6.12
CA ILE A 160 7.76 20.63 6.60
C ILE A 160 7.43 19.23 6.13
N LEU A 161 6.96 18.39 7.04
CA LEU A 161 6.57 17.01 6.76
C LEU A 161 5.09 16.83 7.00
N LEU A 162 4.40 16.32 6.00
CA LEU A 162 2.99 15.91 6.05
C LEU A 162 2.89 14.42 5.74
N ASP A 163 2.92 13.60 6.79
CA ASP A 163 2.84 12.14 6.66
C ASP A 163 1.38 11.71 6.54
N ASP A 164 1.07 10.86 5.55
CA ASP A 164 -0.28 10.40 5.18
C ASP A 164 -1.30 11.55 5.13
N CYS A 165 -0.84 12.70 4.64
CA CYS A 165 -1.51 13.98 4.77
C CYS A 165 -2.93 13.98 4.19
N LEU A 166 -3.14 13.31 3.07
CA LEU A 166 -4.45 13.25 2.44
C LEU A 166 -5.34 12.20 3.09
N GLY A 167 -4.79 11.11 3.68
CA GLY A 167 -5.56 10.09 4.35
C GLY A 167 -6.21 10.57 5.64
N GLN A 168 -5.50 11.34 6.42
CA GLN A 168 -6.03 11.96 7.66
C GLN A 168 -7.04 13.07 7.35
N TYR A 169 -6.82 13.81 6.28
CA TYR A 169 -7.66 14.96 5.89
C TYR A 169 -8.88 14.55 5.09
N TYR A 170 -8.78 13.57 4.19
CA TYR A 170 -9.85 13.21 3.28
C TYR A 170 -11.17 12.86 3.98
N PHE A 171 -11.13 12.15 5.12
CA PHE A 171 -12.32 11.79 5.89
C PHE A 171 -12.84 12.91 6.81
N ARG A 172 -12.09 13.99 6.99
CA ARG A 172 -12.40 15.09 7.92
C ARG A 172 -12.38 16.47 7.27
N MET A 173 -11.98 16.60 6.01
CA MET A 173 -11.84 17.90 5.37
C MET A 173 -13.18 18.58 5.20
N LYS A 174 -13.32 19.71 5.89
CA LYS A 174 -14.22 20.80 5.52
C LYS A 174 -13.51 21.63 4.43
N ASP A 175 -14.27 22.34 3.58
CA ASP A 175 -13.77 23.17 2.48
C ASP A 175 -12.64 24.16 2.86
N THR A 176 -12.51 24.48 4.14
CA THR A 176 -11.46 25.35 4.69
C THR A 176 -10.05 24.74 4.64
N GLN A 177 -9.91 23.42 4.64
CA GLN A 177 -8.60 22.76 4.76
C GLN A 177 -7.86 22.62 3.42
N GLU A 178 -8.60 22.53 2.29
CA GLU A 178 -7.98 22.62 0.96
C GLU A 178 -7.26 23.97 0.81
N ASN A 179 -7.93 25.06 1.16
CA ASN A 179 -7.38 26.40 1.10
C ASN A 179 -6.14 26.55 2.00
N GLU A 180 -6.14 25.90 3.17
CA GLU A 180 -4.99 25.92 4.08
C GLU A 180 -3.78 25.18 3.52
N LEU A 181 -3.98 23.98 2.93
CA LEU A 181 -2.93 23.23 2.27
C LEU A 181 -2.39 23.99 1.06
N MET A 182 -3.26 24.53 0.21
CA MET A 182 -2.86 25.32 -0.95
C MET A 182 -2.09 26.58 -0.56
N SER A 183 -2.51 27.24 0.53
CA SER A 183 -1.79 28.38 1.10
C SER A 183 -0.37 28.00 1.55
N LEU A 184 -0.21 26.84 2.22
CA LEU A 184 1.09 26.34 2.65
C LEU A 184 1.99 25.99 1.45
N ILE A 185 1.45 25.30 0.45
CA ILE A 185 2.18 24.97 -0.78
C ILE A 185 2.67 26.24 -1.48
N LYS A 186 1.78 27.22 -1.68
CA LYS A 186 2.13 28.52 -2.29
C LYS A 186 3.22 29.23 -1.49
N TYR A 187 3.12 29.22 -0.15
CA TYR A 187 4.13 29.82 0.74
C TYR A 187 5.51 29.17 0.54
N VAL A 188 5.59 27.83 0.54
CA VAL A 188 6.86 27.12 0.32
C VAL A 188 7.47 27.45 -1.03
N LEU A 189 6.65 27.50 -2.08
CA LEU A 189 7.12 27.81 -3.44
C LEU A 189 7.63 29.25 -3.58
N MET A 190 7.14 30.17 -2.75
CA MET A 190 7.61 31.58 -2.74
C MET A 190 8.94 31.76 -2.02
N HIS A 191 9.35 30.83 -1.13
CA HIS A 191 10.51 30.98 -0.27
C HIS A 191 11.58 29.90 -0.54
N LYS A 192 12.77 30.31 -0.97
CA LYS A 192 13.86 29.39 -1.37
C LYS A 192 14.36 28.47 -0.24
N ASN A 193 14.25 28.93 1.01
CA ASN A 193 14.74 28.22 2.20
C ASN A 193 13.66 27.35 2.87
N LYS A 194 12.51 27.18 2.23
CA LYS A 194 11.44 26.33 2.73
C LYS A 194 11.28 25.11 1.81
N LYS A 195 11.09 23.96 2.40
CA LYS A 195 10.83 22.70 1.68
C LYS A 195 9.59 22.03 2.25
N LEU A 196 8.85 21.29 1.43
CA LEU A 196 7.67 20.54 1.85
C LEU A 196 7.73 19.13 1.28
N ILE A 197 7.63 18.16 2.15
CA ILE A 197 7.47 16.75 1.81
C ILE A 197 6.07 16.34 2.23
N MET A 198 5.33 15.80 1.28
CA MET A 198 4.04 15.18 1.48
C MET A 198 4.14 13.73 1.09
N ASN A 199 3.46 12.84 1.79
CA ASN A 199 3.27 11.49 1.31
C ASN A 199 1.81 11.05 1.45
N SER A 200 1.40 10.14 0.59
CA SER A 200 0.07 9.57 0.62
C SER A 200 0.03 8.21 -0.06
N ARG A 201 -1.05 7.47 0.19
CA ARG A 201 -1.38 6.29 -0.60
C ARG A 201 -1.94 6.72 -1.95
N VAL A 202 -1.69 5.94 -2.99
CA VAL A 202 -2.15 6.29 -4.36
C VAL A 202 -3.67 6.42 -4.41
N THR A 203 -4.43 5.49 -3.78
CA THR A 203 -5.89 5.56 -3.69
C THR A 203 -6.39 6.84 -3.07
N ILE A 204 -5.83 7.21 -1.91
CA ILE A 204 -6.21 8.42 -1.19
C ILE A 204 -5.88 9.67 -2.00
N PHE A 205 -4.72 9.67 -2.66
CA PHE A 205 -4.32 10.77 -3.52
C PHE A 205 -5.27 10.96 -4.71
N GLN A 206 -5.70 9.87 -5.35
CA GLN A 206 -6.68 9.94 -6.43
C GLN A 206 -8.05 10.46 -5.94
N HIS A 207 -8.51 10.00 -4.77
CA HIS A 207 -9.72 10.53 -4.15
C HIS A 207 -9.62 12.04 -3.87
N ALA A 208 -8.46 12.50 -3.39
CA ALA A 208 -8.23 13.93 -3.14
C ALA A 208 -8.23 14.74 -4.43
N LYS A 209 -7.63 14.25 -5.50
CA LYS A 209 -7.68 14.90 -6.83
C LYS A 209 -9.10 15.07 -7.36
N GLU A 210 -9.98 14.12 -7.09
CA GLU A 210 -11.39 14.19 -7.48
C GLU A 210 -12.18 15.21 -6.64
N ALA A 211 -11.88 15.27 -5.35
CA ALA A 211 -12.60 16.13 -4.41
C ALA A 211 -12.14 17.59 -4.45
N TYR A 212 -10.86 17.84 -4.77
CA TYR A 212 -10.22 19.16 -4.64
C TYR A 212 -9.77 19.70 -5.99
N ILE A 213 -10.56 20.63 -6.55
CA ILE A 213 -10.35 21.20 -7.89
C ILE A 213 -9.05 22.00 -7.96
N GLU A 214 -8.74 22.81 -6.93
CA GLU A 214 -7.51 23.62 -6.90
C GLU A 214 -6.27 22.74 -6.81
N LEU A 215 -6.29 21.69 -5.96
CA LEU A 215 -5.21 20.74 -5.82
C LEU A 215 -4.94 20.00 -7.13
N ASN A 216 -6.01 19.54 -7.79
CA ASN A 216 -5.91 18.86 -9.07
C ASN A 216 -5.29 19.77 -10.15
N SER A 217 -5.83 20.97 -10.31
CA SER A 217 -5.31 21.97 -11.25
C SER A 217 -3.85 22.32 -10.99
N PHE A 218 -3.45 22.43 -9.71
CA PHE A 218 -2.09 22.71 -9.32
C PHE A 218 -1.11 21.58 -9.67
N ILE A 219 -1.52 20.34 -9.45
CA ILE A 219 -0.73 19.15 -9.78
C ILE A 219 -0.55 19.02 -11.29
N ASP A 220 -1.60 19.25 -12.06
CA ASP A 220 -1.60 19.14 -13.53
C ASP A 220 -0.74 20.23 -14.20
N THR A 221 -0.45 21.34 -13.50
CA THR A 221 0.42 22.43 -14.03
C THR A 221 1.93 22.16 -13.88
N GLU A 222 2.37 20.96 -13.54
CA GLU A 222 3.76 20.54 -13.33
C GLU A 222 4.51 21.31 -12.22
N LYS A 223 3.83 22.14 -11.44
CA LYS A 223 4.44 22.84 -10.30
C LYS A 223 4.76 21.90 -9.13
N VAL A 224 4.06 20.78 -9.05
CA VAL A 224 4.29 19.70 -8.09
C VAL A 224 4.89 18.51 -8.80
N ARG A 225 6.11 18.15 -8.48
CA ARG A 225 6.72 16.90 -8.96
C ARG A 225 6.29 15.75 -8.07
N LEU A 226 5.65 14.76 -8.69
CA LEU A 226 5.27 13.54 -8.03
C LEU A 226 6.40 12.53 -8.13
N GLN A 227 6.88 12.04 -6.99
CA GLN A 227 7.78 10.90 -6.93
C GLN A 227 6.98 9.67 -6.52
N TYR A 228 6.82 8.76 -7.44
CA TYR A 228 6.15 7.48 -7.20
C TYR A 228 7.14 6.43 -6.72
N ILE A 229 6.90 5.84 -5.55
CA ILE A 229 7.66 4.70 -5.06
C ILE A 229 6.93 3.43 -5.50
N ASP A 230 7.46 2.82 -6.54
CA ASP A 230 6.98 1.55 -7.06
C ASP A 230 7.90 0.41 -6.62
N MET A 231 7.29 -0.69 -6.15
CA MET A 231 8.04 -1.88 -5.75
C MET A 231 8.73 -2.56 -6.93
N ASP A 232 8.17 -2.46 -8.12
CA ASP A 232 8.77 -3.04 -9.33
C ASP A 232 10.03 -2.27 -9.77
N SER A 233 10.15 -1.00 -9.40
CA SER A 233 11.33 -0.18 -9.64
C SER A 233 12.49 -0.48 -8.67
N MET A 234 12.21 -1.15 -7.55
CA MET A 234 13.23 -1.51 -6.56
C MET A 234 14.11 -2.64 -7.08
N THR A 235 15.41 -2.40 -7.16
CA THR A 235 16.36 -3.39 -7.65
C THR A 235 16.47 -4.59 -6.72
N ILE A 236 16.87 -5.75 -7.24
CA ILE A 236 17.14 -6.94 -6.42
C ILE A 236 18.24 -6.65 -5.39
N GLU A 237 19.21 -5.79 -5.74
CA GLU A 237 20.26 -5.36 -4.83
C GLU A 237 19.70 -4.55 -3.66
N ASP A 238 18.81 -3.58 -3.92
CA ASP A 238 18.16 -2.80 -2.87
C ASP A 238 17.30 -3.69 -1.96
N LYS A 239 16.54 -4.62 -2.53
CA LYS A 239 15.79 -5.63 -1.77
C LYS A 239 16.72 -6.48 -0.90
N GLY A 240 17.85 -6.91 -1.45
CA GLY A 240 18.87 -7.67 -0.73
C GLY A 240 19.50 -6.88 0.43
N ARG A 241 19.80 -5.59 0.22
CA ARG A 241 20.34 -4.70 1.24
C ARG A 241 19.33 -4.46 2.36
N ILE A 242 18.05 -4.21 2.03
CA ILE A 242 16.96 -4.05 3.00
C ILE A 242 16.85 -5.33 3.84
N PHE A 243 16.78 -6.49 3.22
CA PHE A 243 16.69 -7.76 3.93
C PHE A 243 17.89 -7.99 4.86
N LYS A 244 19.12 -7.78 4.36
CA LYS A 244 20.34 -7.89 5.16
C LYS A 244 20.32 -6.97 6.36
N ASN A 245 19.94 -5.68 6.18
CA ASN A 245 19.93 -4.72 7.27
C ASN A 245 18.94 -5.13 8.36
N HIS A 246 17.72 -5.54 7.98
CA HIS A 246 16.73 -6.03 8.95
C HIS A 246 17.22 -7.26 9.71
N LEU A 247 17.85 -8.23 9.04
CA LEU A 247 18.41 -9.41 9.71
C LEU A 247 19.50 -9.04 10.71
N TYR A 248 20.38 -8.12 10.33
CA TYR A 248 21.53 -7.74 11.15
C TYR A 248 21.14 -6.86 12.33
N PHE A 249 20.44 -5.76 12.08
CA PHE A 249 20.13 -4.79 13.14
C PHE A 249 19.05 -5.25 14.10
N ARG A 250 18.21 -6.22 13.70
CA ARG A 250 17.22 -6.84 14.58
C ARG A 250 17.74 -8.06 15.34
N ASN A 251 19.04 -8.33 15.24
CA ASN A 251 19.71 -9.40 15.97
C ASN A 251 19.01 -10.76 15.81
N ILE A 252 18.73 -11.15 14.58
CA ILE A 252 18.13 -12.45 14.29
C ILE A 252 19.05 -13.56 14.78
N PRO A 253 18.52 -14.60 15.48
CA PRO A 253 19.35 -15.68 15.98
C PRO A 253 20.23 -16.33 14.91
N SER A 254 21.46 -16.68 15.27
CA SER A 254 22.45 -17.24 14.33
C SER A 254 21.95 -18.46 13.58
N ASP A 255 21.15 -19.30 14.24
CA ASP A 255 20.58 -20.49 13.63
C ASP A 255 19.54 -20.18 12.54
N HIS A 256 18.73 -19.14 12.75
CA HIS A 256 17.79 -18.62 11.73
C HIS A 256 18.55 -18.02 10.55
N TYR A 257 19.61 -17.24 10.84
CA TYR A 257 20.48 -16.68 9.81
C TYR A 257 21.13 -17.77 8.98
N ALA A 258 21.62 -18.85 9.63
CA ALA A 258 22.19 -20.01 8.93
C ALA A 258 21.18 -20.68 7.98
N GLN A 259 19.89 -20.77 8.35
CA GLN A 259 18.85 -21.31 7.45
C GLN A 259 18.63 -20.41 6.21
N ILE A 260 18.72 -19.09 6.37
CA ILE A 260 18.60 -18.16 5.24
C ILE A 260 19.78 -18.33 4.27
N LEU A 261 20.99 -18.55 4.77
CA LEU A 261 22.18 -18.80 3.94
C LEU A 261 22.18 -20.19 3.31
N LYS A 262 21.61 -21.18 3.99
CA LYS A 262 21.52 -22.57 3.50
C LYS A 262 20.80 -22.60 2.16
N ASN A 263 21.36 -23.30 1.19
CA ASN A 263 20.82 -23.44 -0.16
C ASN A 263 20.51 -22.10 -0.86
N ASN A 264 21.15 -21.01 -0.42
CA ASN A 264 20.90 -19.65 -0.93
C ASN A 264 19.44 -19.20 -0.82
N ASN A 265 18.75 -19.56 0.27
CA ASN A 265 17.34 -19.19 0.47
C ASN A 265 17.08 -17.69 0.35
N TYR A 266 18.03 -16.83 0.72
CA TYR A 266 17.91 -15.37 0.53
C TYR A 266 17.58 -14.97 -0.92
N ARG A 267 18.00 -15.77 -1.92
CA ARG A 267 17.78 -15.43 -3.35
C ARG A 267 16.30 -15.48 -3.72
N TRP A 268 15.58 -16.51 -3.29
CA TRP A 268 14.15 -16.58 -3.58
C TRP A 268 13.36 -15.58 -2.75
N ILE A 269 13.78 -15.28 -1.50
CA ILE A 269 13.14 -14.27 -0.65
C ILE A 269 13.18 -12.91 -1.33
N VAL A 270 14.36 -12.43 -1.75
CA VAL A 270 14.49 -11.10 -2.38
C VAL A 270 13.88 -11.01 -3.79
N LYS A 271 13.76 -12.15 -4.48
CA LYS A 271 13.11 -12.23 -5.81
C LYS A 271 11.61 -12.47 -5.72
N HIS A 272 11.07 -12.67 -4.52
CA HIS A 272 9.66 -12.99 -4.38
C HIS A 272 8.78 -11.85 -4.90
N ARG A 273 7.72 -12.20 -5.64
CA ARG A 273 6.79 -11.23 -6.27
C ARG A 273 6.12 -10.30 -5.28
N ASN A 274 5.82 -10.80 -4.07
CA ASN A 274 5.17 -10.07 -3.00
C ASN A 274 6.18 -9.46 -2.00
N TYR A 275 7.47 -9.37 -2.35
CA TYR A 275 8.47 -8.76 -1.48
C TYR A 275 8.11 -7.30 -1.19
N THR A 276 7.91 -6.95 0.06
CA THR A 276 7.78 -5.58 0.53
C THR A 276 8.62 -5.36 1.77
N PRO A 277 9.16 -4.15 1.99
CA PRO A 277 9.88 -3.82 3.23
C PRO A 277 9.07 -4.13 4.49
N ARG A 278 7.75 -3.92 4.47
CA ARG A 278 6.85 -4.20 5.60
C ARG A 278 6.78 -5.69 5.95
N ILE A 279 6.74 -6.58 4.94
CA ILE A 279 6.76 -8.03 5.20
C ILE A 279 8.11 -8.41 5.80
N ILE A 280 9.21 -7.88 5.24
CA ILE A 280 10.55 -8.13 5.75
C ILE A 280 10.68 -7.64 7.19
N GLU A 281 10.21 -6.44 7.46
CA GLU A 281 10.14 -5.90 8.82
C GLU A 281 9.38 -6.83 9.76
N TYR A 282 8.21 -7.32 9.36
CA TYR A 282 7.39 -8.21 10.17
C TYR A 282 8.10 -9.53 10.49
N VAL A 283 8.61 -10.22 9.48
CA VAL A 283 9.24 -11.54 9.68
C VAL A 283 10.54 -11.48 10.48
N THR A 284 11.19 -10.31 10.51
CA THR A 284 12.44 -10.09 11.26
C THR A 284 12.24 -9.47 12.64
N ARG A 285 11.00 -9.19 13.08
CA ARG A 285 10.73 -8.72 14.44
C ARG A 285 11.11 -9.81 15.46
N GLN A 286 11.87 -9.47 16.49
CA GLN A 286 12.33 -10.42 17.51
C GLN A 286 11.18 -11.16 18.20
N ASN A 287 10.09 -10.46 18.52
CA ASN A 287 8.91 -11.07 19.14
C ASN A 287 8.15 -12.04 18.21
N VAL A 288 8.44 -12.02 16.92
CA VAL A 288 7.91 -12.94 15.90
C VAL A 288 8.93 -14.03 15.62
N SER A 289 10.14 -13.68 15.20
CA SER A 289 11.17 -14.64 14.80
C SER A 289 11.57 -15.60 15.93
N ASN A 290 11.69 -15.12 17.15
CA ASN A 290 12.06 -15.95 18.31
C ASN A 290 11.02 -17.02 18.68
N LYS A 291 9.78 -16.91 18.17
CA LYS A 291 8.73 -17.92 18.38
C LYS A 291 8.74 -19.04 17.35
N ILE A 292 9.54 -18.91 16.31
CA ILE A 292 9.60 -19.84 15.20
C ILE A 292 10.86 -20.69 15.34
N ALA A 293 10.74 -22.01 15.19
CA ALA A 293 11.91 -22.88 15.20
C ALA A 293 12.83 -22.56 14.00
N ALA A 294 14.14 -22.61 14.20
CA ALA A 294 15.11 -22.25 13.16
C ALA A 294 14.89 -23.03 11.84
N GLY A 295 14.59 -24.34 11.95
CA GLY A 295 14.30 -25.19 10.78
C GLY A 295 13.07 -24.79 9.98
N GLU A 296 12.11 -24.09 10.59
CA GLU A 296 10.84 -23.67 9.98
C GLU A 296 10.85 -22.21 9.53
N TYR A 297 11.93 -21.47 9.83
CA TYR A 297 11.97 -20.02 9.64
C TYR A 297 11.84 -19.60 8.16
N CYS A 298 12.51 -20.29 7.25
CA CYS A 298 12.39 -20.01 5.82
C CYS A 298 10.97 -20.31 5.29
N GLU A 299 10.31 -21.37 5.81
CA GLU A 299 8.94 -21.68 5.43
C GLU A 299 7.94 -20.68 6.01
N PHE A 300 8.19 -20.17 7.22
CA PHE A 300 7.43 -19.06 7.80
C PHE A 300 7.54 -17.80 6.95
N ILE A 301 8.77 -17.41 6.52
CA ILE A 301 8.96 -16.29 5.60
C ILE A 301 8.18 -16.50 4.30
N ARG A 302 8.22 -17.71 3.75
CA ARG A 302 7.48 -18.07 2.53
C ARG A 302 5.99 -17.83 2.70
N ARG A 303 5.39 -18.35 3.77
CA ARG A 303 3.96 -18.15 4.07
C ARG A 303 3.58 -16.68 4.18
N CYS A 304 4.40 -15.87 4.84
CA CYS A 304 4.15 -14.42 4.96
C CYS A 304 4.27 -13.68 3.61
N LEU A 305 5.17 -14.13 2.75
CA LEU A 305 5.31 -13.56 1.41
C LEU A 305 4.20 -14.02 0.46
N ASP A 306 3.79 -15.29 0.55
CA ASP A 306 2.72 -15.84 -0.27
C ASP A 306 1.35 -15.24 0.09
N ASN A 307 1.11 -14.96 1.37
CA ASN A 307 -0.16 -14.43 1.86
C ASN A 307 -0.01 -13.12 2.68
N PRO A 308 0.20 -11.98 2.03
CA PRO A 308 0.30 -10.67 2.71
C PRO A 308 -1.08 -10.05 3.05
N THR A 309 -2.04 -10.86 3.46
CA THR A 309 -3.47 -10.51 3.65
C THR A 309 -3.68 -9.26 4.51
N GLU A 310 -2.91 -9.11 5.59
CA GLU A 310 -3.06 -7.99 6.52
C GLU A 310 -2.83 -6.61 5.88
N ILE A 311 -1.96 -6.53 4.87
CA ILE A 311 -1.68 -5.28 4.16
C ILE A 311 -2.89 -4.82 3.38
N TRP A 312 -3.53 -5.77 2.66
CA TRP A 312 -4.69 -5.49 1.83
C TRP A 312 -5.95 -5.23 2.66
N ARG A 313 -6.10 -5.92 3.81
CA ARG A 313 -7.27 -5.80 4.69
C ARG A 313 -7.45 -4.36 5.20
N ASP A 314 -6.40 -3.71 5.67
CA ASP A 314 -6.47 -2.32 6.13
C ASP A 314 -6.86 -1.37 5.00
N GLU A 315 -6.25 -1.54 3.82
CA GLU A 315 -6.55 -0.69 2.66
C GLU A 315 -7.99 -0.87 2.20
N PHE A 316 -8.44 -2.11 2.04
CA PHE A 316 -9.77 -2.46 1.55
C PHE A 316 -10.88 -1.99 2.49
N ASN A 317 -10.75 -2.27 3.80
CA ASN A 317 -11.80 -1.99 4.77
C ASN A 317 -11.88 -0.51 5.16
N ASN A 318 -10.72 0.15 5.32
CA ASN A 318 -10.62 1.46 5.94
C ASN A 318 -10.40 2.61 4.95
N ARG A 319 -9.99 2.32 3.70
CA ARG A 319 -9.56 3.36 2.75
C ARG A 319 -10.32 3.35 1.43
N LEU A 320 -10.95 2.24 1.05
CA LEU A 320 -11.74 2.15 -0.17
C LEU A 320 -13.18 2.58 0.05
N LYS A 321 -13.76 3.27 -0.94
CA LYS A 321 -15.19 3.57 -1.01
C LYS A 321 -16.00 2.31 -1.33
N ALA A 322 -17.30 2.39 -1.16
CA ALA A 322 -18.21 1.28 -1.46
C ALA A 322 -18.08 0.82 -2.93
N GLU A 323 -18.08 1.77 -3.87
CA GLU A 323 -17.93 1.49 -5.29
C GLU A 323 -16.58 0.85 -5.66
N ASP A 324 -15.50 1.19 -4.96
CA ASP A 324 -14.18 0.61 -5.19
C ASP A 324 -14.15 -0.86 -4.74
N ARG A 325 -14.76 -1.17 -3.60
CA ARG A 325 -14.90 -2.54 -3.10
C ARG A 325 -15.75 -3.39 -4.03
N ILE A 326 -16.90 -2.85 -4.50
CA ILE A 326 -17.75 -3.51 -5.50
C ILE A 326 -16.96 -3.81 -6.78
N PHE A 327 -16.13 -2.87 -7.24
CA PHE A 327 -15.29 -3.07 -8.41
C PHE A 327 -14.33 -4.25 -8.23
N LEU A 328 -13.60 -4.30 -7.12
CA LEU A 328 -12.63 -5.36 -6.84
C LEU A 328 -13.28 -6.73 -6.66
N THR A 329 -14.41 -6.80 -5.94
CA THR A 329 -15.14 -8.06 -5.76
C THR A 329 -15.82 -8.51 -7.05
N SER A 330 -16.23 -7.58 -7.92
CA SER A 330 -16.70 -7.88 -9.28
C SER A 330 -15.57 -8.44 -10.16
N LEU A 331 -14.38 -7.83 -10.13
CA LEU A 331 -13.21 -8.34 -10.86
C LEU A 331 -12.87 -9.75 -10.40
N PHE A 332 -12.77 -9.97 -9.09
CA PHE A 332 -12.44 -11.28 -8.53
C PHE A 332 -13.51 -12.34 -8.89
N SER A 333 -14.78 -11.97 -8.92
CA SER A 333 -15.86 -12.91 -9.32
C SER A 333 -15.72 -13.42 -10.76
N LEU A 334 -15.03 -12.66 -11.62
CA LEU A 334 -14.83 -13.02 -13.02
C LEU A 334 -13.52 -13.77 -13.27
N THR A 335 -12.44 -13.38 -12.58
CA THR A 335 -11.09 -13.87 -12.94
C THR A 335 -10.07 -13.65 -11.83
N GLU A 336 -9.01 -14.43 -11.86
CA GLU A 336 -7.78 -14.21 -11.07
C GLU A 336 -6.62 -13.69 -11.91
N VAL A 337 -6.77 -13.64 -13.23
CA VAL A 337 -5.69 -13.24 -14.16
C VAL A 337 -5.98 -11.88 -14.77
N GLY A 338 -7.07 -11.78 -15.50
CA GLY A 338 -7.49 -10.55 -16.17
C GLY A 338 -8.72 -10.80 -17.03
N VAL A 339 -9.53 -9.76 -17.23
CA VAL A 339 -10.78 -9.80 -18.00
C VAL A 339 -10.87 -8.55 -18.86
N GLU A 340 -11.60 -8.64 -19.98
CA GLU A 340 -11.87 -7.49 -20.83
C GLU A 340 -12.62 -6.38 -20.10
N ASP A 341 -12.22 -5.14 -20.33
CA ASP A 341 -12.83 -3.92 -19.77
C ASP A 341 -14.37 -3.94 -19.90
N LYS A 342 -14.89 -4.29 -21.09
CA LYS A 342 -16.32 -4.32 -21.35
C LYS A 342 -17.08 -5.30 -20.47
N VAL A 343 -16.49 -6.46 -20.18
CA VAL A 343 -17.10 -7.51 -19.35
C VAL A 343 -17.15 -7.06 -17.91
N LEU A 344 -16.02 -6.60 -17.36
CA LEU A 344 -15.98 -6.10 -15.99
C LEU A 344 -16.91 -4.91 -15.78
N ARG A 345 -16.95 -3.98 -16.74
CA ARG A 345 -17.84 -2.81 -16.69
C ARG A 345 -19.31 -3.22 -16.60
N ARG A 346 -19.73 -4.24 -17.34
CA ARG A 346 -21.09 -4.77 -17.30
C ARG A 346 -21.45 -5.33 -15.94
N VAL A 347 -20.59 -6.20 -15.37
CA VAL A 347 -20.77 -6.79 -14.04
C VAL A 347 -20.82 -5.71 -12.96
N PHE A 348 -19.90 -4.77 -13.02
CA PHE A 348 -19.83 -3.66 -12.08
C PHE A 348 -21.11 -2.79 -12.14
N ASN A 349 -21.56 -2.43 -13.33
CA ASN A 349 -22.76 -1.62 -13.52
C ASN A 349 -24.02 -2.34 -13.01
N ALA A 350 -24.15 -3.65 -13.24
CA ALA A 350 -25.28 -4.43 -12.76
C ALA A 350 -25.40 -4.41 -11.23
N ARG A 351 -24.29 -4.33 -10.51
CA ARG A 351 -24.27 -4.23 -9.06
C ARG A 351 -24.50 -2.81 -8.57
N ILE A 352 -23.89 -1.82 -9.21
CA ILE A 352 -23.97 -0.41 -8.79
C ILE A 352 -25.37 0.18 -9.02
N THR A 353 -26.03 -0.12 -10.13
CA THR A 353 -27.36 0.45 -10.45
C THR A 353 -28.44 0.09 -9.43
N LYS A 354 -28.26 -0.96 -8.66
CA LYS A 354 -29.19 -1.38 -7.60
C LYS A 354 -28.86 -0.75 -6.23
N ARG A 355 -27.80 0.04 -6.12
CA ARG A 355 -27.37 0.69 -4.89
C ARG A 355 -27.94 2.09 -4.79
N THR A 356 -28.54 2.39 -3.64
CA THR A 356 -29.11 3.72 -3.34
C THR A 356 -28.13 4.65 -2.63
N ASP A 357 -27.02 4.11 -2.13
CA ASP A 357 -25.97 4.82 -1.40
C ASP A 357 -24.84 5.33 -2.32
N ILE A 358 -24.93 5.05 -3.64
CA ILE A 358 -23.92 5.46 -4.63
C ILE A 358 -24.58 6.40 -5.65
N ASP A 359 -23.98 7.56 -5.86
CA ASP A 359 -24.41 8.51 -6.90
C ASP A 359 -24.02 8.01 -8.29
N THR A 360 -24.99 7.42 -8.99
CA THR A 360 -24.82 6.89 -10.35
C THR A 360 -25.04 7.93 -11.45
N THR A 361 -25.32 9.19 -11.12
CA THR A 361 -25.48 10.28 -12.12
C THR A 361 -24.16 10.68 -12.76
N ARG A 362 -23.03 10.31 -12.15
CA ARG A 362 -21.67 10.51 -12.67
C ARG A 362 -21.14 9.25 -13.33
N ASN A 363 -20.09 9.39 -14.14
CA ASN A 363 -19.40 8.24 -14.70
C ASN A 363 -18.56 7.51 -13.63
N VAL A 364 -19.24 6.72 -12.79
CA VAL A 364 -18.63 5.99 -11.68
C VAL A 364 -17.54 5.02 -12.17
N TRP A 365 -17.76 4.38 -13.33
CA TRP A 365 -16.81 3.43 -13.90
C TRP A 365 -15.41 4.04 -14.13
N GLU A 366 -15.33 5.13 -14.88
CA GLU A 366 -14.04 5.77 -15.19
C GLU A 366 -13.36 6.31 -13.93
N THR A 367 -14.16 6.82 -13.00
CA THR A 367 -13.68 7.32 -11.71
C THR A 367 -13.05 6.21 -10.87
N VAL A 368 -13.74 5.10 -10.71
CA VAL A 368 -13.25 3.94 -9.95
C VAL A 368 -12.04 3.32 -10.64
N LEU A 369 -12.09 3.11 -11.94
CA LEU A 369 -10.99 2.52 -12.69
C LEU A 369 -9.70 3.34 -12.55
N LYS A 370 -9.80 4.67 -12.68
CA LYS A 370 -8.66 5.58 -12.48
C LYS A 370 -8.08 5.52 -11.06
N ARG A 371 -8.93 5.32 -10.04
CA ARG A 371 -8.47 5.17 -8.66
C ARG A 371 -7.79 3.82 -8.41
N MET A 372 -8.33 2.75 -9.01
CA MET A 372 -7.85 1.39 -8.81
C MET A 372 -6.59 1.08 -9.60
N GLU A 373 -6.39 1.75 -10.73
CA GLU A 373 -5.20 1.58 -11.56
C GLU A 373 -3.92 1.96 -10.79
N GLY A 374 -2.92 1.08 -10.85
CA GLY A 374 -1.64 1.25 -10.14
C GLY A 374 -1.71 1.03 -8.62
N THR A 375 -2.89 0.70 -8.06
CA THR A 375 -3.07 0.38 -6.64
C THR A 375 -3.47 -1.07 -6.41
N PHE A 376 -4.61 -1.46 -6.93
CA PHE A 376 -5.15 -2.82 -6.84
C PHE A 376 -5.17 -3.53 -8.18
N VAL A 377 -5.28 -2.77 -9.27
CA VAL A 377 -5.38 -3.34 -10.60
C VAL A 377 -4.33 -2.76 -11.55
N LYS A 378 -4.02 -3.53 -12.55
CA LYS A 378 -3.22 -3.16 -13.72
C LYS A 378 -4.07 -3.28 -14.97
N ILE A 379 -3.82 -2.37 -15.91
CA ILE A 379 -4.43 -2.40 -17.23
C ILE A 379 -3.37 -2.88 -18.22
N ILE A 380 -3.71 -3.88 -19.00
CA ILE A 380 -2.84 -4.46 -20.04
C ILE A 380 -3.56 -4.32 -21.36
N GLU A 381 -2.92 -3.69 -22.32
CA GLU A 381 -3.41 -3.63 -23.69
C GLU A 381 -2.78 -4.76 -24.50
N ASN A 382 -3.60 -5.68 -24.99
CA ASN A 382 -3.15 -6.80 -25.78
C ASN A 382 -3.93 -6.84 -27.10
N LYS A 383 -3.23 -6.65 -28.23
CA LYS A 383 -3.82 -6.64 -29.58
C LYS A 383 -5.02 -5.68 -29.73
N GLY A 384 -4.96 -4.51 -29.10
CA GLY A 384 -6.04 -3.53 -29.12
C GLY A 384 -7.22 -3.85 -28.20
N VAL A 385 -7.13 -4.91 -27.39
CA VAL A 385 -8.12 -5.25 -26.36
C VAL A 385 -7.55 -4.85 -24.99
N ARG A 386 -8.27 -3.98 -24.30
CA ARG A 386 -7.94 -3.55 -22.93
C ARG A 386 -8.40 -4.61 -21.94
N GLN A 387 -7.48 -5.13 -21.17
CA GLN A 387 -7.74 -6.11 -20.11
C GLN A 387 -7.38 -5.53 -18.74
N ILE A 388 -8.21 -5.83 -17.75
CA ILE A 388 -8.03 -5.41 -16.36
C ILE A 388 -7.79 -6.66 -15.51
N GLY A 389 -6.71 -6.64 -14.75
CA GLY A 389 -6.36 -7.70 -13.81
C GLY A 389 -5.84 -7.12 -12.51
N THR A 390 -5.72 -7.94 -11.46
CA THR A 390 -5.12 -7.51 -10.20
C THR A 390 -3.64 -7.20 -10.39
N ILE A 391 -3.15 -6.17 -9.70
CA ILE A 391 -1.76 -5.72 -9.79
C ILE A 391 -0.80 -6.81 -9.26
N ASN A 392 -1.25 -7.56 -8.26
CA ASN A 392 -0.47 -8.57 -7.58
C ASN A 392 -1.40 -9.74 -7.20
N PRO A 393 -0.98 -11.01 -7.40
CA PRO A 393 -1.77 -12.17 -7.01
C PRO A 393 -2.21 -12.19 -5.55
N SER A 394 -1.45 -11.57 -4.63
CA SER A 394 -1.86 -11.46 -3.23
C SER A 394 -3.13 -10.63 -2.99
N VAL A 395 -3.53 -9.81 -3.96
CA VAL A 395 -4.84 -9.14 -3.94
C VAL A 395 -5.95 -10.18 -4.13
N ASN A 396 -5.75 -11.14 -5.04
CA ASN A 396 -6.70 -12.25 -5.23
C ASN A 396 -6.81 -13.12 -3.98
N ASP A 397 -5.66 -13.46 -3.36
CA ASP A 397 -5.63 -14.25 -2.13
C ASP A 397 -6.40 -13.53 -1.00
N PHE A 398 -6.21 -12.21 -0.89
CA PHE A 398 -6.96 -11.38 0.04
C PHE A 398 -8.46 -11.37 -0.28
N LEU A 399 -8.85 -11.12 -1.53
CA LEU A 399 -10.26 -11.06 -1.94
C LEU A 399 -10.97 -12.40 -1.75
N LYS A 400 -10.28 -13.51 -2.00
CA LYS A 400 -10.79 -14.85 -1.70
C LYS A 400 -11.12 -15.00 -0.23
N ASN A 401 -10.14 -14.75 0.66
CA ASN A 401 -10.35 -14.85 2.10
C ASN A 401 -11.44 -13.90 2.60
N TYR A 402 -11.51 -12.68 2.03
CA TYR A 402 -12.54 -11.71 2.36
C TYR A 402 -13.94 -12.23 2.00
N LEU A 403 -14.11 -12.82 0.84
CA LEU A 403 -15.41 -13.35 0.38
C LEU A 403 -15.77 -14.66 1.12
N ASP A 404 -14.81 -15.51 1.45
CA ASP A 404 -15.02 -16.70 2.27
C ASP A 404 -15.57 -16.34 3.68
N GLU A 405 -15.21 -15.14 4.20
CA GLU A 405 -15.68 -14.61 5.49
C GLU A 405 -16.97 -13.75 5.38
N ASN A 406 -17.44 -13.40 4.16
CA ASN A 406 -18.53 -12.44 3.92
C ASN A 406 -19.65 -13.02 3.02
N GLU A 407 -20.42 -13.95 3.55
CA GLU A 407 -21.56 -14.57 2.85
C GLU A 407 -22.54 -13.54 2.24
N PRO A 408 -22.90 -12.42 2.91
CA PRO A 408 -23.79 -11.40 2.32
C PRO A 408 -23.25 -10.77 1.03
N GLU A 409 -21.93 -10.58 0.93
CA GLU A 409 -21.28 -10.04 -0.28
C GLU A 409 -21.33 -11.09 -1.42
N VAL A 410 -21.07 -12.36 -1.09
CA VAL A 410 -21.18 -13.48 -2.04
C VAL A 410 -22.60 -13.59 -2.58
N GLU A 411 -23.61 -13.53 -1.72
CA GLU A 411 -25.01 -13.51 -2.14
C GLU A 411 -25.37 -12.32 -3.02
N GLU A 412 -24.83 -11.13 -2.70
CA GLU A 412 -25.08 -9.92 -3.49
C GLU A 412 -24.45 -10.06 -4.88
N ILE A 413 -23.23 -10.59 -4.98
CA ILE A 413 -22.59 -10.91 -6.27
C ILE A 413 -23.47 -11.91 -7.06
N GLY A 414 -23.91 -12.97 -6.42
CA GLY A 414 -24.73 -14.00 -7.06
C GLY A 414 -26.07 -13.46 -7.58
N ARG A 415 -26.74 -12.61 -6.82
CA ARG A 415 -28.03 -11.98 -7.21
C ARG A 415 -27.91 -11.01 -8.39
N ASN A 416 -26.71 -10.46 -8.61
CA ASN A 416 -26.42 -9.47 -9.65
C ASN A 416 -25.48 -10.02 -10.74
N ALA A 417 -25.21 -11.33 -10.72
CA ALA A 417 -24.35 -11.96 -11.71
C ALA A 417 -24.92 -11.77 -13.13
N THR A 418 -24.04 -11.42 -14.06
CA THR A 418 -24.37 -11.22 -15.48
C THR A 418 -23.54 -12.09 -16.40
N GLU A 419 -22.54 -12.77 -15.86
CA GLU A 419 -21.63 -13.65 -16.59
C GLU A 419 -21.69 -15.07 -16.01
N TYR A 420 -21.81 -16.06 -16.89
CA TYR A 420 -21.87 -17.46 -16.48
C TYR A 420 -20.64 -17.89 -15.67
N ILE A 421 -19.47 -17.31 -15.97
CA ILE A 421 -18.24 -17.60 -15.22
C ILE A 421 -18.38 -17.30 -13.73
N GLN A 422 -19.20 -16.35 -13.32
CA GLN A 422 -19.44 -16.03 -11.92
C GLN A 422 -20.13 -17.19 -11.20
N ILE A 423 -21.01 -17.91 -11.87
CA ILE A 423 -21.66 -19.11 -11.35
C ILE A 423 -20.64 -20.25 -11.21
N VAL A 424 -19.85 -20.50 -12.26
CA VAL A 424 -18.81 -21.53 -12.28
C VAL A 424 -17.76 -21.30 -11.18
N ARG A 425 -17.47 -20.03 -10.86
CA ARG A 425 -16.53 -19.67 -9.80
C ARG A 425 -17.13 -19.69 -8.38
N GLY A 426 -18.37 -20.16 -8.22
CA GLY A 426 -19.00 -20.37 -6.91
C GLY A 426 -19.78 -19.17 -6.37
N PHE A 427 -20.04 -18.14 -7.20
CA PHE A 427 -20.89 -17.00 -6.81
C PHE A 427 -22.38 -17.22 -7.10
N GLY A 428 -22.74 -18.43 -7.49
CA GLY A 428 -24.12 -18.89 -7.66
C GLY A 428 -24.16 -20.40 -7.59
N PRO A 429 -25.33 -20.99 -7.34
CA PRO A 429 -25.48 -22.44 -7.35
C PRO A 429 -25.15 -22.94 -8.76
N ASP A 430 -24.40 -24.02 -8.85
CA ASP A 430 -24.07 -24.64 -10.13
C ASP A 430 -25.29 -25.31 -10.73
N ILE A 431 -25.94 -24.61 -11.66
CA ILE A 431 -27.11 -25.11 -12.40
C ILE A 431 -26.79 -26.43 -13.07
N VAL A 432 -25.58 -26.60 -13.56
CA VAL A 432 -25.13 -27.80 -14.27
C VAL A 432 -25.09 -28.99 -13.34
N ASP A 433 -24.63 -28.82 -12.11
CA ASP A 433 -24.57 -29.89 -11.12
C ASP A 433 -25.97 -30.25 -10.58
N ILE A 434 -26.85 -29.27 -10.41
CA ILE A 434 -28.25 -29.53 -10.05
C ILE A 434 -28.95 -30.35 -11.13
N VAL A 435 -28.77 -29.94 -12.40
CA VAL A 435 -29.37 -30.62 -13.54
C VAL A 435 -28.75 -32.00 -13.75
N ARG A 436 -27.44 -32.19 -13.61
CA ARG A 436 -26.76 -33.47 -13.78
C ARG A 436 -27.02 -34.45 -12.64
N SER A 437 -27.11 -34.00 -11.40
CA SER A 437 -27.30 -34.87 -10.26
C SER A 437 -28.73 -35.40 -10.14
N GLY A 438 -29.71 -34.70 -10.70
CA GLY A 438 -31.14 -35.01 -10.52
C GLY A 438 -31.60 -34.99 -9.07
N ASP A 439 -30.74 -34.65 -8.13
CA ASP A 439 -30.94 -34.70 -6.69
C ASP A 439 -31.22 -33.31 -6.12
N ALA A 440 -32.47 -32.91 -6.28
CA ALA A 440 -32.98 -31.65 -5.73
C ALA A 440 -33.03 -31.62 -4.18
N SER A 441 -32.77 -32.76 -3.52
CA SER A 441 -32.88 -32.86 -2.04
C SER A 441 -31.69 -32.25 -1.31
N LYS A 442 -30.57 -32.05 -1.98
CA LYS A 442 -29.34 -31.45 -1.42
C LYS A 442 -29.40 -29.91 -1.35
N TYR A 443 -30.37 -29.29 -2.01
CA TYR A 443 -30.47 -27.83 -2.13
C TYR A 443 -31.78 -27.38 -1.52
N ASN A 444 -31.77 -26.18 -0.90
CA ASN A 444 -32.99 -25.50 -0.53
C ASN A 444 -33.69 -25.00 -1.80
N PHE A 445 -34.30 -25.94 -2.50
CA PHE A 445 -34.76 -25.85 -3.88
C PHE A 445 -35.51 -24.54 -4.19
N LYS A 446 -36.27 -24.02 -3.22
CA LYS A 446 -37.06 -22.81 -3.44
C LYS A 446 -36.21 -21.54 -3.51
N SER A 447 -35.23 -21.37 -2.62
CA SER A 447 -34.37 -20.19 -2.59
C SER A 447 -33.30 -20.26 -3.70
N ASP A 448 -32.78 -21.43 -3.98
CA ASP A 448 -31.72 -21.61 -4.97
C ASP A 448 -32.24 -21.49 -6.40
N VAL A 449 -33.44 -21.99 -6.68
CA VAL A 449 -34.11 -21.80 -7.96
C VAL A 449 -34.50 -20.33 -8.20
N GLU A 450 -35.02 -19.64 -7.17
CA GLU A 450 -35.36 -18.22 -7.27
C GLU A 450 -34.11 -17.38 -7.55
N ARG A 451 -32.99 -17.69 -6.90
CA ARG A 451 -31.70 -17.03 -7.12
C ARG A 451 -31.20 -17.23 -8.56
N GLN A 452 -31.28 -18.44 -9.07
CA GLN A 452 -30.85 -18.78 -10.44
C GLN A 452 -31.72 -18.14 -11.50
N LEU A 453 -33.01 -18.06 -11.28
CA LEU A 453 -33.92 -17.35 -12.18
C LEU A 453 -33.57 -15.85 -12.27
N VAL A 454 -33.18 -15.23 -11.15
CA VAL A 454 -32.71 -13.83 -11.15
C VAL A 454 -31.44 -13.67 -11.97
N ILE A 455 -30.49 -14.59 -11.85
CA ILE A 455 -29.24 -14.55 -12.63
C ILE A 455 -29.50 -14.73 -14.11
N LEU A 456 -30.34 -15.69 -14.49
CA LEU A 456 -30.75 -15.90 -15.87
C LEU A 456 -31.51 -14.70 -16.45
N SER A 457 -32.40 -14.08 -15.66
CA SER A 457 -33.08 -12.86 -16.03
C SER A 457 -32.13 -11.72 -16.30
N ASN A 458 -31.14 -11.50 -15.42
CA ASN A 458 -30.12 -10.48 -15.62
C ASN A 458 -29.28 -10.70 -16.89
N ILE A 459 -28.93 -11.97 -17.17
CA ILE A 459 -28.20 -12.33 -18.40
C ILE A 459 -29.05 -12.05 -19.65
N CYS A 460 -30.34 -12.36 -19.61
CA CYS A 460 -31.25 -12.13 -20.72
C CYS A 460 -31.54 -10.64 -20.95
N GLU A 461 -31.80 -9.88 -19.90
CA GLU A 461 -32.06 -8.42 -19.99
C GLU A 461 -30.89 -7.66 -20.61
N LEU A 462 -29.68 -8.14 -20.46
CA LEU A 462 -28.47 -7.52 -21.05
C LEU A 462 -28.21 -7.94 -22.50
N GLY A 463 -29.09 -8.76 -23.11
CA GLY A 463 -28.95 -9.22 -24.50
C GLY A 463 -27.77 -10.16 -24.73
N ILE A 464 -27.24 -10.79 -23.65
CA ILE A 464 -26.09 -11.69 -23.72
C ILE A 464 -26.57 -13.14 -23.83
N CYS A 465 -27.53 -13.41 -24.70
CA CYS A 465 -27.90 -14.77 -25.01
C CYS A 465 -26.89 -15.37 -25.99
N MET A 466 -25.82 -15.96 -25.46
CA MET A 466 -25.00 -16.89 -26.23
C MET A 466 -25.75 -18.21 -26.37
N GLU A 467 -25.56 -18.94 -27.47
CA GLU A 467 -26.21 -20.22 -27.79
C GLU A 467 -26.07 -21.25 -26.66
N GLN A 468 -24.87 -21.29 -26.03
CA GLN A 468 -24.56 -22.17 -24.87
C GLN A 468 -25.44 -21.89 -23.63
N TYR A 469 -25.91 -20.66 -23.42
CA TYR A 469 -26.80 -20.33 -22.29
C TYR A 469 -28.24 -20.71 -22.56
N ARG A 470 -28.66 -20.74 -23.83
CA ARG A 470 -30.00 -21.21 -24.22
C ARG A 470 -30.23 -22.67 -23.87
N ASP A 471 -29.23 -23.53 -24.14
CA ASP A 471 -29.34 -24.95 -23.85
C ASP A 471 -29.38 -25.21 -22.35
N ILE A 472 -28.54 -24.51 -21.55
CA ILE A 472 -28.55 -24.59 -20.09
C ILE A 472 -29.90 -24.09 -19.55
N ALA A 473 -30.39 -22.95 -20.02
CA ALA A 473 -31.65 -22.39 -19.59
C ALA A 473 -32.84 -23.29 -19.94
N ARG A 474 -32.84 -23.89 -21.17
CA ARG A 474 -33.86 -24.83 -21.60
C ARG A 474 -33.85 -26.07 -20.72
N THR A 475 -32.70 -26.69 -20.50
CA THR A 475 -32.56 -27.91 -19.67
C THR A 475 -33.00 -27.64 -18.24
N PHE A 476 -32.67 -26.44 -17.71
CA PHE A 476 -33.11 -26.02 -16.37
C PHE A 476 -34.61 -25.84 -16.28
N VAL A 477 -35.23 -25.13 -17.23
CA VAL A 477 -36.69 -24.95 -17.29
C VAL A 477 -37.43 -26.27 -17.42
N GLU A 478 -36.95 -27.19 -18.27
CA GLU A 478 -37.52 -28.51 -18.46
C GLU A 478 -37.42 -29.41 -17.21
N SER A 479 -36.43 -29.17 -16.35
CA SER A 479 -36.22 -29.88 -15.10
C SER A 479 -37.07 -29.39 -13.92
N LEU A 480 -37.71 -28.19 -14.06
CA LEU A 480 -38.50 -27.58 -12.99
C LEU A 480 -39.81 -28.38 -12.75
N PRO A 481 -40.17 -28.66 -11.48
CA PRO A 481 -41.48 -29.25 -11.15
C PRO A 481 -42.62 -28.36 -11.63
N TYR A 482 -43.70 -28.98 -12.12
CA TYR A 482 -44.87 -28.29 -12.67
C TYR A 482 -45.47 -27.17 -11.75
N ALA A 483 -45.30 -27.32 -10.45
CA ALA A 483 -45.72 -26.32 -9.48
C ALA A 483 -45.04 -24.95 -9.60
N PHE A 484 -43.88 -24.86 -10.26
CA PHE A 484 -43.16 -23.62 -10.47
C PHE A 484 -43.62 -22.83 -11.68
N TYR A 485 -44.28 -23.45 -12.64
CA TYR A 485 -44.79 -22.80 -13.87
C TYR A 485 -45.86 -21.74 -13.63
N ASN A 486 -46.43 -21.70 -12.42
CA ASN A 486 -47.50 -20.74 -12.07
C ASN A 486 -46.98 -19.43 -11.45
N LYS A 487 -45.68 -19.19 -11.32
CA LYS A 487 -45.13 -17.92 -10.83
C LYS A 487 -44.85 -16.96 -11.97
N ALA A 488 -45.36 -15.75 -11.88
CA ALA A 488 -45.28 -14.69 -12.94
C ALA A 488 -43.86 -14.38 -13.42
N SER A 489 -42.83 -14.55 -12.56
CA SER A 489 -41.41 -14.34 -12.92
C SER A 489 -40.87 -15.36 -13.91
N ILE A 490 -41.38 -16.59 -13.93
CA ILE A 490 -40.96 -17.62 -14.88
C ILE A 490 -41.53 -17.31 -16.28
N PHE A 491 -42.74 -16.77 -16.35
CA PHE A 491 -43.38 -16.43 -17.62
C PHE A 491 -42.77 -15.24 -18.35
N THR A 492 -42.05 -14.39 -17.68
CA THR A 492 -41.28 -13.28 -18.29
C THR A 492 -39.93 -13.71 -18.88
N VAL A 493 -39.26 -14.69 -18.26
CA VAL A 493 -37.92 -15.13 -18.65
C VAL A 493 -37.98 -16.25 -19.71
N VAL A 494 -38.89 -17.19 -19.55
CA VAL A 494 -39.01 -18.37 -20.44
C VAL A 494 -39.41 -18.03 -21.86
N PRO A 495 -40.33 -17.10 -22.16
CA PRO A 495 -40.65 -16.73 -23.54
C PRO A 495 -39.49 -16.08 -24.29
N SER A 496 -38.68 -15.27 -23.61
CA SER A 496 -37.51 -14.64 -24.27
C SER A 496 -36.39 -15.65 -24.57
N LEU A 497 -36.32 -16.74 -23.80
CA LEU A 497 -35.37 -17.85 -24.02
C LEU A 497 -35.84 -18.84 -25.10
N LEU A 498 -37.15 -18.97 -25.28
CA LEU A 498 -37.76 -19.97 -26.16
C LEU A 498 -38.29 -19.38 -27.49
N SER A 499 -38.42 -18.04 -27.64
CA SER A 499 -39.21 -17.39 -28.68
C SER A 499 -38.48 -17.00 -29.96
N GLU A 500 -37.15 -17.25 -30.11
CA GLU A 500 -36.52 -17.05 -31.39
C GLU A 500 -36.55 -18.34 -32.24
N PRO A 501 -36.98 -18.25 -33.54
CA PRO A 501 -36.96 -19.39 -34.40
C PRO A 501 -35.53 -19.84 -34.66
N LEU A 502 -35.29 -21.13 -34.61
CA LEU A 502 -34.14 -21.79 -35.19
C LEU A 502 -34.05 -21.36 -36.67
N ALA A 503 -33.20 -20.34 -36.92
CA ALA A 503 -32.81 -20.07 -38.29
C ALA A 503 -31.98 -21.23 -38.77
N SER A 504 -32.53 -21.90 -39.77
CA SER A 504 -32.00 -23.04 -40.52
C SER A 504 -30.58 -22.87 -40.99
#